data_723ce3804111d3378e6447f95deb30aa
#
_entry.id   723ce3804111d3378e6447f95deb30aa
#
_cell.length_a   1.000
_cell.length_b   1.000
_cell.length_c   1.000
_cell.angle_alpha   90.00
_cell.angle_beta   90.00
_cell.angle_gamma   90.00
#
_symmetry.space_group_name_H-M   'P 1'
#
loop_
_entity.id
_entity.type
_entity.pdbx_description
1 polymer ?
#
loop_
_entity_poly.entity_id
_entity_poly.type
_entity_poly.pdbx_seq_one_letter_code
_entity_poly.pdbx_strand_id
1 'polypeptide(L)'
;PYTTLFRSKRQKKIQDDLDSAAESKAKAAEEAKSYEQAIRDAHKEADKIVAQAKREAEEERSQILAKAQREASDIITKSHGAVESERKKAMIELSSSVVDLSVEIASKVIGNELSEGQQRKLAEKYLAEVSVPDER
;
A
#
# COMPACT_ATOMS: atom_id res chain seq x y z
N PRO A 1 -71.75 -53.94 -28.00
CA PRO A 1 -70.26 -54.09 -28.03
C PRO A 1 -69.48 -52.85 -28.49
N TYR A 2 -70.03 -52.04 -29.36
CA TYR A 2 -69.40 -50.80 -29.80
C TYR A 2 -69.24 -49.71 -28.67
N THR A 3 -70.28 -49.62 -27.83
CA THR A 3 -70.32 -48.70 -26.71
C THR A 3 -69.35 -49.11 -25.56
N THR A 4 -69.17 -50.41 -25.33
CA THR A 4 -68.23 -50.93 -24.34
C THR A 4 -66.74 -50.73 -24.76
N LEU A 5 -66.46 -50.93 -26.06
CA LEU A 5 -65.14 -50.65 -26.61
C LEU A 5 -64.77 -49.15 -26.55
N PHE A 6 -65.66 -48.24 -26.84
CA PHE A 6 -65.55 -46.83 -26.77
C PHE A 6 -65.37 -46.36 -25.31
N ARG A 7 -66.05 -46.91 -24.39
CA ARG A 7 -66.04 -46.65 -22.97
C ARG A 7 -64.69 -47.09 -22.36
N SER A 8 -64.22 -48.27 -22.75
CA SER A 8 -62.97 -48.83 -22.30
C SER A 8 -61.74 -48.01 -22.86
N LYS A 9 -61.82 -47.63 -24.13
CA LYS A 9 -60.79 -46.71 -24.72
C LYS A 9 -60.77 -45.36 -24.05
N ARG A 10 -61.86 -44.76 -23.72
CA ARG A 10 -62.03 -43.52 -23.03
C ARG A 10 -61.43 -43.58 -21.59
N GLN A 11 -61.78 -44.67 -20.90
CA GLN A 11 -61.30 -44.90 -19.53
C GLN A 11 -59.80 -45.13 -19.50
N LYS A 12 -59.24 -45.85 -20.47
CA LYS A 12 -57.79 -46.02 -20.62
C LYS A 12 -57.09 -44.71 -20.92
N LYS A 13 -57.61 -43.85 -21.78
CA LYS A 13 -57.07 -42.55 -22.08
C LYS A 13 -57.07 -41.62 -20.86
N ILE A 14 -58.18 -41.63 -20.10
CA ILE A 14 -58.26 -40.86 -18.84
C ILE A 14 -57.24 -41.38 -17.83
N GLN A 15 -57.04 -42.66 -17.71
CA GLN A 15 -56.03 -43.23 -16.81
C GLN A 15 -54.62 -42.89 -17.26
N ASP A 16 -54.32 -43.00 -18.55
CA ASP A 16 -53.04 -42.64 -19.12
C ASP A 16 -52.72 -41.13 -18.93
N ASP A 17 -53.78 -40.29 -19.11
CA ASP A 17 -53.60 -38.83 -18.85
C ASP A 17 -53.40 -38.52 -17.37
N LEU A 18 -54.06 -39.24 -16.46
CA LEU A 18 -53.82 -39.10 -15.01
C LEU A 18 -52.44 -39.59 -14.61
N ASP A 19 -51.97 -40.69 -15.15
CA ASP A 19 -50.61 -41.22 -14.86
C ASP A 19 -49.58 -40.31 -15.43
N SER A 20 -49.73 -39.74 -16.61
CA SER A 20 -48.86 -38.75 -17.19
C SER A 20 -48.82 -37.45 -16.38
N ALA A 21 -49.97 -36.99 -15.89
CA ALA A 21 -50.04 -35.81 -15.03
C ALA A 21 -49.36 -36.04 -13.66
N ALA A 22 -49.53 -37.23 -13.07
CA ALA A 22 -48.88 -37.61 -11.84
C ALA A 22 -47.35 -37.69 -12.00
N GLU A 23 -46.88 -38.26 -13.12
CA GLU A 23 -45.44 -38.31 -13.45
C GLU A 23 -44.86 -36.91 -13.67
N SER A 24 -45.53 -36.06 -14.41
CA SER A 24 -45.12 -34.65 -14.62
C SER A 24 -45.06 -33.88 -13.32
N LYS A 25 -46.02 -34.07 -12.43
CA LYS A 25 -46.06 -33.46 -11.11
C LYS A 25 -44.91 -33.95 -10.23
N ALA A 26 -44.61 -35.24 -10.26
CA ALA A 26 -43.47 -35.81 -9.51
C ALA A 26 -42.12 -35.27 -10.02
N LYS A 27 -41.96 -35.20 -11.34
CA LYS A 27 -40.76 -34.59 -11.96
C LYS A 27 -40.63 -33.13 -11.61
N ALA A 28 -41.69 -32.34 -11.68
CA ALA A 28 -41.67 -30.94 -11.29
C ALA A 28 -41.33 -30.75 -9.82
N ALA A 29 -41.82 -31.61 -8.93
CA ALA A 29 -41.47 -31.57 -7.50
C ALA A 29 -39.99 -31.90 -7.25
N GLU A 30 -39.47 -32.90 -7.98
CA GLU A 30 -38.05 -33.28 -7.90
C GLU A 30 -37.11 -32.16 -8.44
N GLU A 31 -37.48 -31.58 -9.58
CA GLU A 31 -36.76 -30.42 -10.13
C GLU A 31 -36.79 -29.22 -9.18
N ALA A 32 -37.95 -28.93 -8.58
CA ALA A 32 -38.07 -27.86 -7.59
C ALA A 32 -37.12 -28.06 -6.39
N LYS A 33 -37.02 -29.28 -5.86
CA LYS A 33 -36.09 -29.64 -4.80
C LYS A 33 -34.62 -29.47 -5.24
N SER A 34 -34.30 -29.89 -6.47
CA SER A 34 -32.96 -29.74 -7.04
C SER A 34 -32.59 -28.26 -7.18
N TYR A 35 -33.49 -27.42 -7.67
CA TYR A 35 -33.27 -25.97 -7.75
C TYR A 35 -33.08 -25.33 -6.36
N GLU A 36 -33.92 -25.68 -5.40
CA GLU A 36 -33.75 -25.17 -4.03
C GLU A 36 -32.42 -25.59 -3.43
N GLN A 37 -31.97 -26.82 -3.66
CA GLN A 37 -30.68 -27.28 -3.22
C GLN A 37 -29.53 -26.49 -3.90
N ALA A 38 -29.64 -26.34 -5.24
CA ALA A 38 -28.65 -25.56 -6.00
C ALA A 38 -28.56 -24.09 -5.52
N ILE A 39 -29.70 -23.47 -5.20
CA ILE A 39 -29.73 -22.11 -4.63
C ILE A 39 -29.06 -22.07 -3.26
N ARG A 40 -29.37 -23.04 -2.38
CA ARG A 40 -28.69 -23.11 -1.06
C ARG A 40 -27.20 -23.30 -1.18
N ASP A 41 -26.77 -24.16 -2.10
CA ASP A 41 -25.32 -24.39 -2.33
C ASP A 41 -24.64 -23.18 -2.95
N ALA A 42 -25.31 -22.48 -3.88
CA ALA A 42 -24.84 -21.24 -4.46
C ALA A 42 -24.69 -20.14 -3.39
N HIS A 43 -25.64 -20.01 -2.47
CA HIS A 43 -25.53 -19.07 -1.35
C HIS A 43 -24.34 -19.41 -0.43
N LYS A 44 -24.16 -20.67 -0.08
CA LYS A 44 -23.03 -21.12 0.74
C LYS A 44 -21.69 -20.83 0.04
N GLU A 45 -21.63 -21.07 -1.25
CA GLU A 45 -20.41 -20.78 -2.02
C GLU A 45 -20.14 -19.27 -2.13
N ALA A 46 -21.19 -18.48 -2.36
CA ALA A 46 -21.08 -17.02 -2.34
C ALA A 46 -20.58 -16.51 -0.98
N ASP A 47 -21.09 -17.00 0.12
CA ASP A 47 -20.67 -16.65 1.46
C ASP A 47 -19.19 -17.00 1.71
N LYS A 48 -18.74 -18.16 1.22
CA LYS A 48 -17.34 -18.56 1.29
C LYS A 48 -16.44 -17.61 0.49
N ILE A 49 -16.85 -17.27 -0.73
CA ILE A 49 -16.10 -16.35 -1.60
C ILE A 49 -15.97 -14.97 -0.93
N VAL A 50 -17.06 -14.44 -0.38
CA VAL A 50 -17.06 -13.15 0.33
C VAL A 50 -16.18 -13.22 1.58
N ALA A 51 -16.26 -14.29 2.35
CA ALA A 51 -15.44 -14.46 3.54
C ALA A 51 -13.95 -14.59 3.20
N GLN A 52 -13.64 -15.28 2.11
CA GLN A 52 -12.27 -15.40 1.62
C GLN A 52 -11.74 -14.05 1.13
N ALA A 53 -12.51 -13.34 0.31
CA ALA A 53 -12.15 -12.02 -0.21
C ALA A 53 -11.92 -11.00 0.92
N LYS A 54 -12.73 -11.04 1.98
CA LYS A 54 -12.53 -10.19 3.16
C LYS A 54 -11.22 -10.48 3.88
N ARG A 55 -10.86 -11.76 4.03
CA ARG A 55 -9.58 -12.17 4.65
C ARG A 55 -8.40 -11.69 3.82
N GLU A 56 -8.43 -11.94 2.52
CA GLU A 56 -7.39 -11.52 1.59
C GLU A 56 -7.23 -9.99 1.58
N ALA A 57 -8.34 -9.26 1.57
CA ALA A 57 -8.33 -7.80 1.63
C ALA A 57 -7.74 -7.26 2.94
N GLU A 58 -8.03 -7.88 4.08
CA GLU A 58 -7.45 -7.48 5.37
C GLU A 58 -5.95 -7.80 5.45
N GLU A 59 -5.54 -8.91 4.90
CA GLU A 59 -4.12 -9.28 4.78
C GLU A 59 -3.36 -8.29 3.89
N GLU A 60 -3.90 -7.99 2.71
CA GLU A 60 -3.34 -7.00 1.79
C GLU A 60 -3.27 -5.61 2.42
N ARG A 61 -4.35 -5.19 3.09
CA ARG A 61 -4.39 -3.93 3.84
C ARG A 61 -3.28 -3.86 4.88
N SER A 62 -3.09 -4.93 5.65
CA SER A 62 -2.03 -5.02 6.66
C SER A 62 -0.64 -4.90 6.04
N GLN A 63 -0.41 -5.58 4.91
CA GLN A 63 0.86 -5.50 4.18
C GLN A 63 1.13 -4.10 3.63
N ILE A 64 0.11 -3.46 3.04
CA ILE A 64 0.22 -2.09 2.52
C ILE A 64 0.57 -1.11 3.64
N LEU A 65 -0.11 -1.19 4.78
CA LEU A 65 0.16 -0.34 5.94
C LEU A 65 1.58 -0.55 6.49
N ALA A 66 2.00 -1.81 6.63
CA ALA A 66 3.35 -2.13 7.09
C ALA A 66 4.43 -1.61 6.12
N LYS A 67 4.19 -1.74 4.82
CA LYS A 67 5.08 -1.22 3.78
C LYS A 67 5.15 0.30 3.82
N ALA A 68 4.01 0.97 3.87
CA ALA A 68 3.94 2.43 3.96
C ALA A 68 4.66 2.97 5.20
N GLN A 69 4.54 2.29 6.32
CA GLN A 69 5.20 2.67 7.57
C GLN A 69 6.72 2.52 7.49
N ARG A 70 7.21 1.46 6.84
CA ARG A 70 8.65 1.28 6.57
C ARG A 70 9.17 2.35 5.63
N GLU A 71 8.48 2.60 4.54
CA GLU A 71 8.84 3.65 3.57
C GLU A 71 8.86 5.03 4.22
N ALA A 72 7.89 5.36 5.05
CA ALA A 72 7.87 6.61 5.81
C ALA A 72 9.08 6.73 6.76
N SER A 73 9.40 5.66 7.48
CA SER A 73 10.57 5.61 8.36
C SER A 73 11.88 5.79 7.58
N ASP A 74 11.99 5.12 6.44
CA ASP A 74 13.18 5.23 5.57
C ASP A 74 13.34 6.65 5.00
N ILE A 75 12.24 7.29 4.59
CA ILE A 75 12.24 8.68 4.13
C ILE A 75 12.71 9.61 5.24
N ILE A 76 12.20 9.45 6.46
CA ILE A 76 12.61 10.26 7.62
C ILE A 76 14.10 10.08 7.89
N THR A 77 14.59 8.85 7.92
CA THR A 77 16.00 8.55 8.16
C THR A 77 16.91 9.15 7.08
N LYS A 78 16.54 9.00 5.81
CA LYS A 78 17.26 9.61 4.69
C LYS A 78 17.24 11.13 4.74
N SER A 79 16.10 11.71 5.12
CA SER A 79 15.96 13.16 5.26
C SER A 79 16.85 13.71 6.38
N HIS A 80 16.92 13.04 7.52
CA HIS A 80 17.86 13.41 8.59
C HIS A 80 19.31 13.33 8.14
N GLY A 81 19.67 12.27 7.41
CA GLY A 81 21.03 12.15 6.83
C GLY A 81 21.35 13.26 5.84
N ALA A 82 20.40 13.61 4.98
CA ALA A 82 20.55 14.71 4.02
C ALA A 82 20.71 16.07 4.71
N VAL A 83 19.87 16.35 5.71
CA VAL A 83 19.96 17.59 6.51
C VAL A 83 21.31 17.69 7.22
N GLU A 84 21.79 16.60 7.82
CA GLU A 84 23.09 16.59 8.49
C GLU A 84 24.24 16.80 7.50
N SER A 85 24.16 16.21 6.31
CA SER A 85 25.13 16.44 5.23
C SER A 85 25.13 17.89 4.75
N GLU A 86 23.96 18.47 4.52
CA GLU A 86 23.84 19.89 4.15
C GLU A 86 24.36 20.83 5.25
N ARG A 87 24.07 20.50 6.50
CA ARG A 87 24.61 21.26 7.64
C ARG A 87 26.13 21.26 7.66
N LYS A 88 26.75 20.11 7.45
CA LYS A 88 28.24 20.02 7.38
C LYS A 88 28.79 20.82 6.23
N LYS A 89 28.18 20.76 5.05
CA LYS A 89 28.59 21.58 3.90
C LYS A 89 28.44 23.06 4.18
N ALA A 90 27.32 23.49 4.75
CA ALA A 90 27.08 24.87 5.12
C ALA A 90 28.09 25.38 6.16
N MET A 91 28.49 24.57 7.13
CA MET A 91 29.51 24.90 8.11
C MET A 91 30.89 25.07 7.47
N ILE A 92 31.25 24.21 6.52
CA ILE A 92 32.53 24.33 5.76
C ILE A 92 32.52 25.60 4.92
N GLU A 93 31.44 25.88 4.18
CA GLU A 93 31.30 27.09 3.37
C GLU A 93 31.33 28.36 4.22
N LEU A 94 30.65 28.36 5.38
CA LEU A 94 30.64 29.46 6.31
C LEU A 94 32.06 29.70 6.86
N SER A 95 32.77 28.65 7.26
CA SER A 95 34.15 28.75 7.74
C SER A 95 35.09 29.34 6.69
N SER A 96 34.96 28.89 5.43
CA SER A 96 35.72 29.46 4.31
C SER A 96 35.40 30.93 4.08
N SER A 97 34.11 31.30 4.10
CA SER A 97 33.70 32.70 3.95
C SER A 97 34.20 33.61 5.07
N VAL A 98 34.20 33.11 6.30
CA VAL A 98 34.73 33.85 7.46
C VAL A 98 36.24 34.06 7.33
N VAL A 99 36.98 33.04 6.88
CA VAL A 99 38.43 33.16 6.60
C VAL A 99 38.68 34.21 5.51
N ASP A 100 37.98 34.14 4.40
CA ASP A 100 38.12 35.06 3.28
C ASP A 100 37.80 36.50 3.69
N LEU A 101 36.72 36.70 4.44
CA LEU A 101 36.35 38.01 4.97
C LEU A 101 37.39 38.54 5.97
N SER A 102 37.91 37.68 6.83
CA SER A 102 38.94 38.03 7.81
C SER A 102 40.24 38.46 7.11
N VAL A 103 40.65 37.77 6.05
CA VAL A 103 41.78 38.13 5.19
C VAL A 103 41.55 39.48 4.52
N GLU A 104 40.35 39.71 3.98
CA GLU A 104 40.00 40.98 3.34
C GLU A 104 40.04 42.15 4.32
N ILE A 105 39.51 42.00 5.52
CA ILE A 105 39.56 43.01 6.57
C ILE A 105 40.99 43.27 7.01
N ALA A 106 41.77 42.22 7.25
CA ALA A 106 43.17 42.33 7.62
C ALA A 106 44.02 43.03 6.55
N SER A 107 43.78 42.73 5.27
CA SER A 107 44.40 43.40 4.13
C SER A 107 44.12 44.89 4.10
N LYS A 108 42.90 45.29 4.38
CA LYS A 108 42.49 46.70 4.43
C LYS A 108 43.10 47.46 5.61
N VAL A 109 43.28 46.79 6.76
CA VAL A 109 43.81 47.40 7.97
C VAL A 109 45.33 47.50 7.93
N ILE A 110 46.02 46.49 7.40
CA ILE A 110 47.52 46.38 7.43
C ILE A 110 48.11 46.93 6.15
N GLY A 111 47.39 47.23 5.10
CA GLY A 111 47.87 47.91 3.88
C GLY A 111 48.96 47.20 3.12
N ASN A 112 48.85 45.92 2.82
CA ASN A 112 49.79 45.08 2.05
C ASN A 112 51.13 44.74 2.73
N GLU A 113 51.27 44.86 4.03
CA GLU A 113 52.49 44.44 4.76
C GLU A 113 52.70 42.93 4.80
N LEU A 114 51.64 42.14 4.60
CA LEU A 114 51.68 40.70 4.57
C LEU A 114 51.26 40.12 3.19
N SER A 115 51.92 39.05 2.76
CA SER A 115 51.48 38.34 1.56
C SER A 115 50.12 37.67 1.78
N GLU A 116 49.32 37.50 0.69
CA GLU A 116 47.97 36.91 0.72
C GLU A 116 47.97 35.51 1.37
N GLY A 117 48.97 34.68 1.09
CA GLY A 117 49.12 33.36 1.69
C GLY A 117 49.40 33.40 3.19
N GLN A 118 50.19 34.39 3.68
CA GLN A 118 50.45 34.57 5.10
C GLN A 118 49.23 35.08 5.84
N GLN A 119 48.45 35.96 5.24
CA GLN A 119 47.16 36.45 5.78
C GLN A 119 46.17 35.33 5.95
N ARG A 120 46.07 34.46 4.94
CA ARG A 120 45.18 33.31 4.99
C ARG A 120 45.57 32.29 6.07
N LYS A 121 46.83 31.95 6.19
CA LYS A 121 47.33 31.05 7.24
C LYS A 121 47.08 31.59 8.64
N LEU A 122 47.26 32.89 8.84
CA LEU A 122 47.02 33.55 10.10
C LEU A 122 45.53 33.51 10.48
N ALA A 123 44.64 33.78 9.54
CA ALA A 123 43.18 33.72 9.74
C ALA A 123 42.68 32.31 10.02
N GLU A 124 43.20 31.30 9.31
CA GLU A 124 42.86 29.87 9.55
C GLU A 124 43.33 29.41 10.92
N LYS A 125 44.52 29.79 11.33
CA LYS A 125 45.06 29.50 12.65
C LYS A 125 44.21 30.13 13.77
N TYR A 126 43.79 31.37 13.60
CA TYR A 126 42.95 32.08 14.55
C TYR A 126 41.56 31.47 14.64
N LEU A 127 40.97 31.09 13.52
CA LEU A 127 39.67 30.42 13.46
C LEU A 127 39.69 29.04 14.13
N ALA A 128 40.77 28.26 13.95
CA ALA A 128 40.99 26.98 14.63
C ALA A 128 41.09 27.13 16.15
N GLU A 129 41.70 28.19 16.66
CA GLU A 129 41.78 28.49 18.08
C GLU A 129 40.41 28.88 18.68
N VAL A 130 39.55 29.56 17.91
CA VAL A 130 38.20 30.01 18.34
C VAL A 130 37.16 28.91 18.23
N SER A 131 37.30 27.96 17.28
CA SER A 131 36.33 26.90 17.01
C SER A 131 36.59 25.58 17.75
N VAL A 132 37.55 25.51 18.69
CA VAL A 132 37.72 24.34 19.55
C VAL A 132 36.48 24.18 20.41
N PRO A 133 35.75 23.04 20.30
CA PRO A 133 34.60 22.83 21.11
C PRO A 133 34.97 22.80 22.58
N ASP A 134 34.27 23.62 23.37
CA ASP A 134 34.39 23.63 24.81
C ASP A 134 33.91 22.27 25.32
N GLU A 135 34.81 21.34 25.56
CA GLU A 135 34.53 20.08 26.23
C GLU A 135 34.32 20.37 27.72
N ARG A 136 33.05 20.71 28.02
CA ARG A 136 32.51 20.66 29.38
C ARG A 136 31.10 20.12 29.42
#